data_5b07b6297d8e0a5b0a1731d634fcd96d
#
_entry.id   5b07b6297d8e0a5b0a1731d634fcd96d
#
_cell.length_a   1.000
_cell.length_b   1.000
_cell.length_c   1.000
_cell.angle_alpha   90.00
_cell.angle_beta   90.00
_cell.angle_gamma   90.00
#
_symmetry.space_group_name_H-M   'P 1'
#
loop_
_entity.id
_entity.type
_entity.pdbx_description
1 polymer ?
#
loop_
_entity_poly.entity_id
_entity_poly.type
_entity_poly.pdbx_seq_one_letter_code
_entity_poly.pdbx_strand_id
1 'polypeptide(L)'
;NIPENDWSRSVASMAYLNKASAIVVFARDTITATEISCRKPDIPVIAVCNEAVIANQLCLARGVFPIYDNELFGMRDAFNSARRFNINMGKLVIVDEDKISLRTLD
;
A
#
# COMPACT_ATOMS: atom_id res chain seq x y z
N ASN A 1 -0.61 -22.51 -4.70
CA ASN A 1 -0.95 -21.50 -3.67
C ASN A 1 0.31 -20.91 -3.07
N ILE A 2 0.45 -19.62 -3.25
CA ILE A 2 1.52 -18.90 -2.58
C ILE A 2 1.02 -18.51 -1.20
N PRO A 3 1.69 -18.92 -0.11
CA PRO A 3 1.30 -18.51 1.23
C PRO A 3 1.30 -16.98 1.33
N GLU A 4 0.41 -16.43 2.15
CA GLU A 4 0.30 -15.00 2.34
C GLU A 4 1.64 -14.36 2.72
N ASN A 5 2.44 -15.05 3.54
CA ASN A 5 3.75 -14.56 3.94
C ASN A 5 4.69 -14.36 2.75
N ASP A 6 4.64 -15.26 1.79
CA ASP A 6 5.48 -15.11 0.58
C ASP A 6 5.00 -13.99 -0.29
N TRP A 7 3.69 -13.75 -0.30
CA TRP A 7 3.10 -12.67 -1.09
C TRP A 7 3.52 -11.31 -0.56
N SER A 8 3.45 -11.10 0.75
CA SER A 8 3.88 -9.84 1.37
C SER A 8 5.39 -9.63 1.20
N ARG A 9 6.16 -10.71 1.24
CA ARG A 9 7.60 -10.66 0.98
C ARG A 9 7.87 -10.23 -0.45
N SER A 10 7.09 -10.72 -1.41
CA SER A 10 7.23 -10.33 -2.82
C SER A 10 6.98 -8.84 -3.02
N VAL A 11 5.97 -8.29 -2.36
CA VAL A 11 5.68 -6.86 -2.42
C VAL A 11 6.86 -6.06 -1.86
N ALA A 12 7.34 -6.42 -0.69
CA ALA A 12 8.44 -5.72 -0.05
C ALA A 12 9.73 -5.80 -0.90
N SER A 13 9.99 -6.97 -1.49
CA SER A 13 11.16 -7.15 -2.36
C SER A 13 11.05 -6.32 -3.63
N MET A 14 9.88 -6.27 -4.25
CA MET A 14 9.65 -5.45 -5.44
C MET A 14 9.90 -3.98 -5.14
N ALA A 15 9.41 -3.51 -4.00
CA ALA A 15 9.60 -2.12 -3.59
C ALA A 15 11.09 -1.81 -3.36
N TYR A 16 11.80 -2.71 -2.69
CA TYR A 16 13.22 -2.53 -2.41
C TYR A 16 14.05 -2.53 -3.69
N LEU A 17 13.86 -3.54 -4.54
CA LEU A 17 14.65 -3.69 -5.76
C LEU A 17 14.43 -2.55 -6.75
N ASN A 18 13.24 -1.98 -6.78
CA ASN A 18 12.90 -0.89 -7.69
C ASN A 18 13.06 0.49 -7.04
N LYS A 19 13.52 0.56 -5.81
CA LYS A 19 13.70 1.81 -5.07
C LYS A 19 12.41 2.64 -5.06
N ALA A 20 11.29 1.97 -4.79
CA ALA A 20 9.99 2.61 -4.78
C ALA A 20 9.90 3.66 -3.68
N SER A 21 9.12 4.70 -3.93
CA SER A 21 8.91 5.78 -2.95
C SER A 21 7.85 5.42 -1.92
N ALA A 22 6.93 4.55 -2.26
CA ALA A 22 5.87 4.11 -1.36
C ALA A 22 5.23 2.83 -1.87
N ILE A 23 4.51 2.15 -0.98
CA ILE A 23 3.64 1.03 -1.31
C ILE A 23 2.21 1.50 -1.05
N VAL A 24 1.34 1.42 -2.05
CA VAL A 24 -0.08 1.77 -1.91
C VAL A 24 -0.89 0.49 -1.95
N VAL A 25 -1.66 0.26 -0.90
CA VAL A 25 -2.50 -0.94 -0.77
C VAL A 25 -3.96 -0.50 -0.76
N PHE A 26 -4.76 -1.07 -1.64
CA PHE A 26 -6.20 -0.88 -1.58
C PHE A 26 -6.76 -1.89 -0.58
N ALA A 27 -6.99 -1.42 0.63
CA ALA A 27 -7.28 -2.28 1.78
C ALA A 27 -8.78 -2.52 1.93
N ARG A 28 -9.19 -3.75 1.68
CA ARG A 28 -10.56 -4.22 1.95
C ARG A 28 -10.65 -4.94 3.29
N ASP A 29 -9.50 -5.17 3.90
CA ASP A 29 -9.36 -5.73 5.25
C ASP A 29 -8.05 -5.20 5.84
N THR A 30 -7.71 -5.63 7.05
CA THR A 30 -6.50 -5.17 7.71
C THR A 30 -5.29 -6.06 7.45
N ILE A 31 -5.48 -7.21 6.80
CA ILE A 31 -4.46 -8.26 6.76
C ILE A 31 -3.30 -7.89 5.85
N THR A 32 -3.60 -7.52 4.61
CA THR A 32 -2.56 -7.28 3.61
C THR A 32 -1.61 -6.17 4.00
N ALA A 33 -2.15 -5.01 4.38
CA ALA A 33 -1.32 -3.86 4.77
C ALA A 33 -0.48 -4.19 6.00
N THR A 34 -1.07 -4.88 6.98
CA THR A 34 -0.36 -5.26 8.20
C THR A 34 0.78 -6.23 7.90
N GLU A 35 0.55 -7.23 7.05
CA GLU A 35 1.59 -8.18 6.70
C GLU A 35 2.73 -7.52 5.94
N ILE A 36 2.43 -6.58 5.05
CA ILE A 36 3.46 -5.85 4.34
C ILE A 36 4.26 -5.00 5.33
N SER A 37 3.60 -4.32 6.26
CA SER A 37 4.31 -3.50 7.24
C SER A 37 5.17 -4.33 8.17
N CYS A 38 4.79 -5.58 8.44
CA CYS A 38 5.60 -6.49 9.25
C CYS A 38 6.93 -6.84 8.59
N ARG A 39 7.05 -6.68 7.29
CA ARG A 39 8.33 -6.85 6.60
C ARG A 39 9.25 -5.65 6.76
N LYS A 40 8.78 -4.62 7.45
CA LYS A 40 9.54 -3.41 7.78
C LYS A 40 10.17 -2.76 6.55
N PRO A 41 9.37 -2.46 5.52
CA PRO A 41 9.92 -1.72 4.38
C PRO A 41 10.37 -0.33 4.85
N ASP A 42 11.43 0.18 4.24
CA ASP A 42 11.97 1.50 4.59
C ASP A 42 11.15 2.65 4.02
N ILE A 43 10.05 2.34 3.37
CA ILE A 43 9.17 3.31 2.73
C ILE A 43 7.78 3.20 3.33
N PRO A 44 6.96 4.27 3.24
CA PRO A 44 5.62 4.22 3.82
C PRO A 44 4.71 3.25 3.09
N VAL A 45 3.82 2.60 3.85
CA VAL A 45 2.73 1.79 3.32
C VAL A 45 1.46 2.62 3.46
N ILE A 46 0.90 3.05 2.33
CA ILE A 46 -0.31 3.87 2.31
C ILE A 46 -1.48 2.92 2.05
N ALA A 47 -2.40 2.85 2.99
CA ALA A 47 -3.56 1.96 2.88
C ALA A 47 -4.80 2.78 2.54
N VAL A 48 -5.29 2.64 1.32
CA VAL A 48 -6.55 3.28 0.91
C VAL A 48 -7.68 2.34 1.30
N CYS A 49 -8.49 2.76 2.25
CA CYS A 49 -9.53 1.92 2.86
C CYS A 49 -10.91 2.37 2.39
N ASN A 50 -11.77 1.41 2.06
CA ASN A 50 -13.14 1.71 1.65
C ASN A 50 -14.12 1.69 2.83
N GLU A 51 -13.65 1.37 4.02
CA GLU A 51 -14.47 1.38 5.23
C GLU A 51 -13.71 2.09 6.36
N ALA A 52 -14.41 2.94 7.09
CA ALA A 52 -13.81 3.69 8.19
C ALA A 52 -13.27 2.78 9.28
N VAL A 53 -13.92 1.65 9.54
CA VAL A 53 -13.49 0.74 10.58
C VAL A 53 -12.12 0.14 10.24
N ILE A 54 -11.87 -0.16 8.97
CA ILE A 54 -10.57 -0.69 8.53
C ILE A 54 -9.49 0.37 8.71
N ALA A 55 -9.78 1.61 8.30
CA ALA A 55 -8.83 2.71 8.46
C ALA A 55 -8.49 2.93 9.94
N ASN A 56 -9.49 2.88 10.82
CA ASN A 56 -9.26 3.07 12.25
C ASN A 56 -8.39 1.95 12.83
N GLN A 57 -8.59 0.72 12.40
CA GLN A 57 -7.79 -0.40 12.86
C GLN A 57 -6.35 -0.30 12.37
N LEU A 58 -6.15 0.15 11.14
CA LEU A 58 -4.82 0.28 10.56
C LEU A 58 -4.03 1.47 11.13
N CYS A 59 -4.69 2.42 11.78
CA CYS A 59 -4.00 3.50 12.49
C CYS A 59 -3.03 2.98 13.55
N LEU A 60 -3.27 1.78 14.06
CA LEU A 60 -2.44 1.18 15.09
C LEU A 60 -1.23 0.43 14.51
N ALA A 61 -1.20 0.20 13.20
CA ALA A 61 -0.11 -0.52 12.57
C ALA A 61 1.05 0.42 12.28
N ARG A 62 2.25 0.04 12.72
CA ARG A 62 3.44 0.88 12.52
C ARG A 62 3.81 0.94 11.05
N GLY A 63 4.06 2.14 10.56
CA GLY A 63 4.48 2.34 9.16
C GLY A 63 3.35 2.31 8.15
N VAL A 64 2.12 2.10 8.60
CA VAL A 64 0.93 2.15 7.75
C VAL A 64 0.24 3.51 7.93
N PHE A 65 -0.07 4.15 6.82
CA PHE A 65 -0.75 5.45 6.80
C PHE A 65 -2.11 5.26 6.13
N PRO A 66 -3.19 5.03 6.91
CA PRO A 66 -4.49 4.76 6.33
C PRO A 66 -5.17 6.03 5.82
N ILE A 67 -5.87 5.89 4.71
CA ILE A 67 -6.73 6.92 4.15
C ILE A 67 -8.10 6.29 3.96
N TYR A 68 -9.15 6.93 4.47
CA TYR A 68 -10.50 6.47 4.24
C TYR A 68 -11.05 7.15 2.98
N ASP A 69 -11.47 6.34 2.03
CA ASP A 69 -12.13 6.80 0.82
C ASP A 69 -13.18 5.77 0.46
N ASN A 70 -14.46 6.16 0.51
CA ASN A 70 -15.56 5.25 0.24
C ASN A 70 -15.89 5.12 -1.26
N GLU A 71 -15.11 5.74 -2.11
CA GLU A 71 -15.29 5.63 -3.55
C GLU A 71 -14.59 4.39 -4.10
N LEU A 72 -14.75 4.16 -5.39
CA LEU A 72 -14.15 3.01 -6.05
C LEU A 72 -12.63 3.18 -6.13
N PHE A 73 -11.93 2.09 -5.87
CA PHE A 73 -10.48 2.06 -5.99
C PHE A 73 -10.06 2.11 -7.46
N GLY A 74 -9.10 2.96 -7.76
CA GLY A 74 -8.56 3.04 -9.10
C GLY A 74 -7.12 3.55 -9.07
N MET A 75 -6.46 3.48 -10.21
CA MET A 75 -5.06 3.89 -10.31
C MET A 75 -4.87 5.37 -9.94
N ARG A 76 -5.84 6.22 -10.31
CA ARG A 76 -5.81 7.64 -9.98
C ARG A 76 -5.81 7.85 -8.47
N ASP A 77 -6.55 7.02 -7.75
CA ASP A 77 -6.63 7.13 -6.30
C ASP A 77 -5.29 6.78 -5.65
N ALA A 78 -4.57 5.81 -6.21
CA ALA A 78 -3.24 5.47 -5.73
C ALA A 78 -2.30 6.66 -5.86
N PHE A 79 -2.29 7.31 -7.02
CA PHE A 79 -1.44 8.47 -7.25
C PHE A 79 -1.83 9.65 -6.34
N ASN A 80 -3.12 9.91 -6.20
CA ASN A 80 -3.61 10.98 -5.32
C ASN A 80 -3.26 10.71 -3.86
N SER A 81 -3.35 9.46 -3.44
CA SER A 81 -3.00 9.07 -2.08
C SER A 81 -1.52 9.32 -1.79
N ALA A 82 -0.65 8.97 -2.74
CA ALA A 82 0.77 9.23 -2.59
C ALA A 82 1.04 10.72 -2.47
N ARG A 83 0.38 11.55 -3.27
CA ARG A 83 0.56 13.00 -3.25
C ARG A 83 0.13 13.62 -1.92
N ARG A 84 -0.84 13.03 -1.24
CA ARG A 84 -1.24 13.50 0.10
C ARG A 84 -0.11 13.40 1.11
N PHE A 85 0.84 12.50 0.89
CA PHE A 85 2.02 12.34 1.75
C PHE A 85 3.27 12.97 1.13
N ASN A 86 3.07 13.92 0.21
CA ASN A 86 4.16 14.65 -0.46
C ASN A 86 5.05 13.77 -1.32
N ILE A 87 4.54 12.65 -1.78
CA ILE A 87 5.24 11.75 -2.69
C ILE A 87 4.77 12.09 -4.10
N ASN A 88 5.58 12.85 -4.83
CA ASN A 88 5.19 13.40 -6.12
C ASN A 88 5.98 12.84 -7.30
N MET A 89 6.99 12.02 -7.04
CA MET A 89 7.80 11.43 -8.10
C MET A 89 8.38 10.11 -7.62
N GLY A 90 8.90 9.36 -8.57
CA GLY A 90 9.47 8.06 -8.29
C GLY A 90 8.50 6.95 -8.65
N LYS A 91 8.69 5.80 -8.05
CA LYS A 91 7.88 4.62 -8.35
C LYS A 91 7.01 4.24 -7.19
N LEU A 92 5.82 3.74 -7.50
CA LEU A 92 4.89 3.20 -6.51
C LEU A 92 4.68 1.72 -6.77
N VAL A 93 4.69 0.92 -5.73
CA VAL A 93 4.19 -0.45 -5.79
C VAL A 93 2.74 -0.40 -5.35
N ILE A 94 1.83 -0.80 -6.22
CA ILE A 94 0.40 -0.73 -5.98
C ILE A 94 -0.15 -2.15 -5.83
N VAL A 95 -0.81 -2.39 -4.72
CA VAL A 95 -1.37 -3.70 -4.39
C VAL A 95 -2.89 -3.59 -4.38
N ASP A 96 -3.54 -4.33 -5.28
CA ASP A 96 -5.00 -4.37 -5.37
C ASP A 96 -5.43 -5.83 -5.40
N GLU A 97 -6.00 -6.31 -4.31
CA GLU A 97 -6.35 -7.71 -4.10
C GLU A 97 -5.12 -8.60 -4.25
N ASP A 98 -5.09 -9.41 -5.31
CA ASP A 98 -3.97 -10.30 -5.61
C ASP A 98 -3.05 -9.75 -6.70
N LYS A 99 -3.28 -8.51 -7.12
CA LYS A 99 -2.50 -7.89 -8.19
C LYS A 99 -1.48 -6.92 -7.61
N ILE A 100 -0.24 -7.07 -8.07
CA ILE A 100 0.85 -6.18 -7.69
C ILE A 100 1.30 -5.46 -8.94
N SER A 101 1.33 -4.14 -8.90
CA SER A 101 1.74 -3.31 -10.04
C SER A 101 2.84 -2.34 -9.64
N LEU A 102 3.74 -2.08 -10.57
CA LEU A 102 4.77 -1.06 -10.40
C LEU A 102 4.45 0.09 -11.35
N ARG A 103 4.29 1.30 -10.82
CA ARG A 103 3.94 2.47 -11.60
C ARG A 103 4.89 3.62 -11.31
N THR A 104 5.15 4.43 -12.31
CA THR A 104 5.99 5.62 -12.15
C THR A 104 5.10 6.83 -11.94
N LEU A 105 5.42 7.60 -10.92
CA LEU A 105 4.80 8.91 -10.66
C LEU A 105 5.54 9.97 -11.45
N ASP A 106 4.78 10.77 -12.18
CA ASP A 106 5.34 11.91 -12.90
C ASP A 106 4.94 13.23 -12.25
#